data_5150d865d7364752276c5b44d6ea2ff7
#
_entry.id   5150d865d7364752276c5b44d6ea2ff7
#
_cell.length_a   1.000
_cell.length_b   1.000
_cell.length_c   1.000
_cell.angle_alpha   90.00
_cell.angle_beta   90.00
_cell.angle_gamma   90.00
#
_symmetry.space_group_name_H-M   'P 1'
#
loop_
_entity.id
_entity.type
_entity.pdbx_description
1 polymer ?
#
loop_
_entity_poly.entity_id
_entity_poly.type
_entity_poly.pdbx_seq_one_letter_code
_entity_poly.pdbx_strand_id
1 'polypeptide(L)'
;MNFEILQKSIPEESLRAFMEKESRYDNRKFYESRKFNFSFGVLNTYKYSAIGSLGLNKILLVLKNSGKKTTQENPKINIIIDDFESEKKPKKINDFVEKIIKNNLIYEKTDIKEKEEFNLYITIESIDGNIYEVIAKSLIKFFSKENNINIIFNKQFESRTVCFINGNILFDPLKQEAELADFICNIIKFKNDNNKFILYKIGGLCTNLKLIKEAVLQMDNN
;
A
#
# COMPACT_ATOMS: atom_id res chain seq x y z
N MET A 1 28.99 -21.18 6.57
CA MET A 1 28.07 -20.75 7.64
C MET A 1 26.70 -20.63 7.03
N ASN A 2 25.70 -21.35 7.54
CA ASN A 2 24.38 -21.38 6.90
C ASN A 2 23.64 -20.07 7.22
N PHE A 3 23.39 -19.26 6.21
CA PHE A 3 22.88 -17.90 6.29
C PHE A 3 21.49 -17.81 6.98
N GLU A 4 20.62 -18.80 6.73
CA GLU A 4 19.30 -18.90 7.37
C GLU A 4 19.37 -19.11 8.89
N ILE A 5 20.44 -19.78 9.38
CA ILE A 5 20.66 -19.99 10.82
C ILE A 5 21.09 -18.67 11.48
N LEU A 6 21.92 -17.88 10.81
CA LEU A 6 22.36 -16.58 11.30
C LEU A 6 21.19 -15.59 11.38
N GLN A 7 20.34 -15.53 10.37
CA GLN A 7 19.14 -14.69 10.37
C GLN A 7 18.19 -15.00 11.54
N LYS A 8 18.07 -16.27 11.91
CA LYS A 8 17.19 -16.69 13.02
C LYS A 8 17.80 -16.48 14.39
N SER A 9 19.12 -16.56 14.51
CA SER A 9 19.84 -16.52 15.79
C SER A 9 20.23 -15.09 16.22
N ILE A 10 20.62 -14.23 15.26
CA ILE A 10 21.13 -12.87 15.52
C ILE A 10 20.65 -11.93 14.41
N PRO A 11 19.34 -11.63 14.36
CA PRO A 11 18.77 -10.89 13.23
C PRO A 11 19.33 -9.46 13.12
N GLU A 12 19.60 -8.78 14.24
CA GLU A 12 20.16 -7.43 14.23
C GLU A 12 21.58 -7.35 13.69
N GLU A 13 22.46 -8.24 14.13
CA GLU A 13 23.87 -8.26 13.68
C GLU A 13 23.97 -8.67 12.22
N SER A 14 23.14 -9.63 11.84
CA SER A 14 23.01 -10.06 10.44
C SER A 14 22.56 -8.90 9.55
N LEU A 15 21.54 -8.17 9.95
CA LEU A 15 21.05 -7.01 9.19
C LEU A 15 22.11 -5.91 9.09
N ARG A 16 22.81 -5.59 10.19
CA ARG A 16 23.91 -4.61 10.17
C ARG A 16 25.00 -4.99 9.18
N ALA A 17 25.42 -6.26 9.16
CA ALA A 17 26.43 -6.74 8.22
C ALA A 17 26.01 -6.63 6.74
N PHE A 18 24.70 -6.74 6.44
CA PHE A 18 24.18 -6.48 5.10
C PHE A 18 24.16 -5.00 4.77
N MET A 19 23.72 -4.17 5.71
CA MET A 19 23.65 -2.72 5.50
C MET A 19 25.03 -2.08 5.30
N GLU A 20 26.06 -2.59 5.96
CA GLU A 20 27.46 -2.17 5.73
C GLU A 20 27.93 -2.47 4.30
N LYS A 21 27.32 -3.47 3.64
CA LYS A 21 27.59 -3.84 2.25
C LYS A 21 26.61 -3.21 1.26
N GLU A 22 25.79 -2.26 1.71
CA GLU A 22 24.72 -1.66 0.91
C GLU A 22 23.79 -2.68 0.25
N SER A 23 23.57 -3.80 0.91
CA SER A 23 22.75 -4.91 0.43
C SER A 23 21.62 -5.23 1.39
N ARG A 24 20.61 -5.98 0.94
CA ARG A 24 19.47 -6.45 1.71
C ARG A 24 19.44 -7.98 1.73
N TYR A 25 18.61 -8.56 2.60
CA TYR A 25 18.47 -10.01 2.72
C TYR A 25 18.10 -10.73 1.42
N ASP A 26 17.37 -10.07 0.54
CA ASP A 26 16.93 -10.58 -0.76
C ASP A 26 17.77 -10.03 -1.93
N ASN A 27 18.93 -9.45 -1.65
CA ASN A 27 19.88 -8.86 -2.60
C ASN A 27 19.36 -7.65 -3.39
N ARG A 28 18.21 -7.06 -3.02
CA ARG A 28 17.75 -5.78 -3.57
C ARG A 28 18.61 -4.63 -3.06
N LYS A 29 18.67 -3.56 -3.85
CA LYS A 29 19.20 -2.27 -3.40
C LYS A 29 18.22 -1.62 -2.40
N PHE A 30 18.69 -0.66 -1.62
CA PHE A 30 17.90 0.01 -0.60
C PHE A 30 16.62 0.67 -1.13
N TYR A 31 16.69 1.30 -2.29
CA TYR A 31 15.55 1.98 -2.91
C TYR A 31 14.77 1.10 -3.91
N GLU A 32 15.08 -0.17 -3.98
CA GLU A 32 14.42 -1.10 -4.89
C GLU A 32 13.22 -1.76 -4.22
N SER A 33 12.05 -1.68 -4.88
CA SER A 33 10.84 -2.39 -4.46
C SER A 33 10.69 -3.71 -5.23
N ARG A 34 10.03 -4.68 -4.60
CA ARG A 34 9.62 -5.92 -5.29
C ARG A 34 8.68 -5.62 -6.45
N LYS A 35 8.59 -6.55 -7.38
CA LYS A 35 7.69 -6.40 -8.53
C LYS A 35 6.23 -6.42 -8.06
N PHE A 36 5.49 -5.39 -8.45
CA PHE A 36 4.05 -5.33 -8.25
C PHE A 36 3.32 -6.03 -9.40
N ASN A 37 2.43 -6.96 -9.08
CA ASN A 37 1.56 -7.62 -10.04
C ASN A 37 0.11 -7.32 -9.69
N PHE A 38 -0.72 -7.18 -10.73
CA PHE A 38 -2.13 -6.88 -10.60
C PHE A 38 -2.93 -7.61 -11.68
N SER A 39 -4.03 -8.27 -11.28
CA SER A 39 -4.96 -8.93 -12.18
C SER A 39 -6.37 -8.51 -11.86
N PHE A 40 -7.13 -8.07 -12.86
CA PHE A 40 -8.53 -7.69 -12.74
C PHE A 40 -9.44 -8.81 -13.25
N GLY A 41 -10.69 -8.88 -12.74
CA GLY A 41 -11.67 -9.88 -13.16
C GLY A 41 -11.35 -11.30 -12.70
N VAL A 42 -10.77 -11.46 -11.51
CA VAL A 42 -10.27 -12.76 -11.02
C VAL A 42 -11.37 -13.68 -10.47
N LEU A 43 -12.52 -13.13 -10.08
CA LEU A 43 -13.66 -13.90 -9.56
C LEU A 43 -14.84 -13.78 -10.53
N ASN A 44 -15.24 -14.89 -11.13
CA ASN A 44 -16.36 -14.91 -12.09
C ASN A 44 -17.71 -14.49 -11.49
N THR A 45 -17.88 -14.62 -10.17
CA THR A 45 -19.11 -14.26 -9.45
C THR A 45 -19.25 -12.78 -9.19
N TYR A 46 -18.19 -11.98 -9.37
CA TYR A 46 -18.18 -10.55 -9.09
C TYR A 46 -17.71 -9.76 -10.31
N LYS A 47 -18.54 -8.82 -10.73
CA LYS A 47 -18.23 -7.94 -11.87
C LYS A 47 -16.90 -7.19 -11.70
N TYR A 48 -16.62 -6.76 -10.49
CA TYR A 48 -15.42 -6.01 -10.15
C TYR A 48 -14.64 -6.74 -9.06
N SER A 49 -13.63 -7.46 -9.45
CA SER A 49 -12.72 -8.18 -8.55
C SER A 49 -11.28 -8.07 -9.07
N ALA A 50 -10.32 -8.02 -8.17
CA ALA A 50 -8.90 -7.99 -8.53
C ALA A 50 -8.02 -8.58 -7.46
N ILE A 51 -6.85 -9.08 -7.86
CA ILE A 51 -5.76 -9.47 -6.97
C ILE A 51 -4.58 -8.54 -7.22
N GLY A 52 -4.02 -8.01 -6.15
CA GLY A 52 -2.76 -7.29 -6.15
C GLY A 52 -1.71 -7.99 -5.30
N SER A 53 -0.48 -8.05 -5.78
CA SER A 53 0.63 -8.62 -5.01
C SER A 53 1.92 -7.83 -5.16
N LEU A 54 2.72 -7.80 -4.09
CA LEU A 54 4.04 -7.18 -4.01
C LEU A 54 4.95 -8.13 -3.22
N GLY A 55 5.75 -8.92 -3.92
CA GLY A 55 6.43 -10.06 -3.31
C GLY A 55 5.42 -11.06 -2.76
N LEU A 56 5.56 -11.44 -1.49
CA LEU A 56 4.63 -12.33 -0.80
C LEU A 56 3.41 -11.61 -0.19
N ASN A 57 3.39 -10.27 -0.17
CA ASN A 57 2.18 -9.52 0.20
C ASN A 57 1.11 -9.71 -0.86
N LYS A 58 -0.09 -10.12 -0.46
CA LYS A 58 -1.18 -10.38 -1.40
C LYS A 58 -2.53 -9.98 -0.85
N ILE A 59 -3.32 -9.30 -1.67
CA ILE A 59 -4.68 -8.88 -1.35
C ILE A 59 -5.66 -9.21 -2.46
N LEU A 60 -6.90 -9.47 -2.08
CA LEU A 60 -8.06 -9.56 -2.97
C LEU A 60 -8.95 -8.34 -2.76
N LEU A 61 -9.37 -7.71 -3.85
CA LEU A 61 -10.32 -6.60 -3.88
C LEU A 61 -11.61 -7.05 -4.54
N VAL A 62 -12.75 -6.71 -3.93
CA VAL A 62 -14.09 -6.92 -4.53
C VAL A 62 -14.94 -5.69 -4.29
N LEU A 63 -15.49 -5.12 -5.37
CA LEU A 63 -16.46 -4.02 -5.27
C LEU A 63 -17.85 -4.52 -5.61
N LYS A 64 -18.79 -4.30 -4.69
CA LYS A 64 -20.21 -4.63 -4.86
C LYS A 64 -21.07 -3.39 -4.73
N ASN A 65 -22.12 -3.32 -5.53
CA ASN A 65 -23.21 -2.39 -5.28
C ASN A 65 -23.89 -2.75 -3.95
N SER A 66 -24.13 -1.77 -3.09
CA SER A 66 -24.83 -1.96 -1.81
C SER A 66 -26.34 -2.07 -1.96
N GLY A 67 -26.88 -1.82 -3.16
CA GLY A 67 -28.33 -1.71 -3.43
C GLY A 67 -28.95 -0.38 -2.95
N LYS A 68 -28.14 0.52 -2.37
CA LYS A 68 -28.59 1.84 -1.92
C LYS A 68 -28.24 2.92 -2.95
N LYS A 69 -29.11 3.91 -3.06
CA LYS A 69 -28.90 5.09 -3.90
C LYS A 69 -28.42 6.26 -3.05
N THR A 70 -27.62 7.14 -3.64
CA THR A 70 -27.13 8.35 -2.98
C THR A 70 -27.29 9.56 -3.92
N THR A 71 -27.51 10.73 -3.33
CA THR A 71 -27.49 12.01 -4.04
C THR A 71 -26.16 12.75 -3.93
N GLN A 72 -25.18 12.14 -3.22
CA GLN A 72 -23.87 12.76 -3.02
C GLN A 72 -23.11 12.88 -4.34
N GLU A 73 -22.36 13.97 -4.49
CA GLU A 73 -21.52 14.20 -5.67
C GLU A 73 -20.36 13.21 -5.76
N ASN A 74 -19.76 12.87 -4.61
CA ASN A 74 -18.68 11.91 -4.54
C ASN A 74 -19.18 10.48 -4.28
N PRO A 75 -18.49 9.46 -4.80
CA PRO A 75 -18.82 8.07 -4.56
C PRO A 75 -18.81 7.73 -3.06
N LYS A 76 -19.88 7.13 -2.58
CA LYS A 76 -19.94 6.59 -1.22
C LYS A 76 -19.51 5.14 -1.23
N ILE A 77 -18.37 4.85 -0.60
CA ILE A 77 -17.81 3.52 -0.53
C ILE A 77 -17.66 3.12 0.95
N ASN A 78 -18.32 2.04 1.34
CA ASN A 78 -18.14 1.40 2.63
C ASN A 78 -16.98 0.41 2.53
N ILE A 79 -16.00 0.52 3.41
CA ILE A 79 -14.79 -0.31 3.40
C ILE A 79 -14.97 -1.44 4.40
N ILE A 80 -14.73 -2.66 3.96
CA ILE A 80 -14.79 -3.87 4.75
C ILE A 80 -13.46 -4.59 4.54
N ILE A 81 -12.68 -4.74 5.63
CA ILE A 81 -11.36 -5.37 5.57
C ILE A 81 -11.40 -6.66 6.38
N ASP A 82 -11.05 -7.75 5.73
CA ASP A 82 -10.85 -9.06 6.34
C ASP A 82 -9.36 -9.42 6.29
N ASP A 83 -8.82 -9.76 7.44
CA ASP A 83 -7.45 -10.21 7.61
C ASP A 83 -7.46 -11.63 8.16
N PHE A 84 -7.03 -12.59 7.35
CA PHE A 84 -7.02 -14.00 7.72
C PHE A 84 -6.02 -14.34 8.83
N GLU A 85 -4.98 -13.51 9.02
CA GLU A 85 -3.95 -13.75 10.02
C GLU A 85 -4.27 -13.10 11.39
N SER A 86 -5.26 -12.20 11.44
CA SER A 86 -5.58 -11.43 12.65
C SER A 86 -7.05 -11.51 13.03
N GLU A 87 -7.34 -11.97 14.27
CA GLU A 87 -8.68 -11.91 14.84
C GLU A 87 -9.18 -10.47 15.13
N LYS A 88 -8.28 -9.50 15.12
CA LYS A 88 -8.61 -8.09 15.39
C LYS A 88 -8.78 -7.32 14.09
N LYS A 89 -9.92 -6.64 13.93
CA LYS A 89 -10.14 -5.73 12.81
C LYS A 89 -8.96 -4.76 12.66
N PRO A 90 -8.32 -4.68 11.49
CA PRO A 90 -7.14 -3.86 11.30
C PRO A 90 -7.50 -2.38 11.18
N LYS A 91 -7.84 -1.75 12.33
CA LYS A 91 -8.27 -0.33 12.39
C LYS A 91 -7.31 0.60 11.64
N LYS A 92 -6.01 0.41 11.80
CA LYS A 92 -5.00 1.25 11.12
C LYS A 92 -5.06 1.11 9.61
N ILE A 93 -5.33 -0.09 9.08
CA ILE A 93 -5.46 -0.33 7.64
C ILE A 93 -6.75 0.32 7.14
N ASN A 94 -7.84 0.20 7.87
CA ASN A 94 -9.10 0.86 7.51
C ASN A 94 -8.92 2.38 7.44
N ASP A 95 -8.33 3.00 8.45
CA ASP A 95 -8.03 4.45 8.50
C ASP A 95 -7.14 4.89 7.32
N PHE A 96 -6.19 4.02 6.91
CA PHE A 96 -5.33 4.27 5.76
C PHE A 96 -6.11 4.24 4.44
N VAL A 97 -6.92 3.20 4.24
CA VAL A 97 -7.75 3.05 3.03
C VAL A 97 -8.75 4.19 2.91
N GLU A 98 -9.42 4.54 4.02
CA GLU A 98 -10.33 5.69 4.07
C GLU A 98 -9.65 6.99 3.64
N LYS A 99 -8.42 7.25 4.11
CA LYS A 99 -7.64 8.44 3.71
C LYS A 99 -7.30 8.48 2.23
N ILE A 100 -7.02 7.30 1.63
CA ILE A 100 -6.75 7.21 0.18
C ILE A 100 -8.03 7.46 -0.62
N ILE A 101 -9.14 6.84 -0.21
CA ILE A 101 -10.40 6.87 -0.97
C ILE A 101 -11.12 8.20 -0.79
N LYS A 102 -11.21 8.70 0.46
CA LYS A 102 -11.97 9.88 0.81
C LYS A 102 -11.46 11.11 0.07
N ASN A 103 -12.34 11.79 -0.65
CA ASN A 103 -12.06 12.99 -1.44
C ASN A 103 -11.14 12.78 -2.66
N ASN A 104 -10.72 11.55 -2.96
CA ASN A 104 -9.88 11.27 -4.12
C ASN A 104 -10.61 10.47 -5.21
N LEU A 105 -11.77 9.88 -4.91
CA LEU A 105 -12.59 9.18 -5.88
C LEU A 105 -13.70 10.08 -6.40
N ILE A 106 -13.94 10.02 -7.70
CA ILE A 106 -15.02 10.71 -8.40
C ILE A 106 -15.76 9.75 -9.32
N TYR A 107 -17.00 10.08 -9.69
CA TYR A 107 -17.66 9.40 -10.80
C TYR A 107 -17.06 9.87 -12.12
N GLU A 108 -16.73 8.93 -13.01
CA GLU A 108 -16.19 9.26 -14.33
C GLU A 108 -17.23 9.98 -15.20
N LYS A 109 -18.51 9.59 -15.08
CA LYS A 109 -19.62 10.21 -15.78
C LYS A 109 -20.47 11.01 -14.79
N THR A 110 -20.53 12.32 -14.99
CA THR A 110 -21.25 13.25 -14.10
C THR A 110 -22.77 13.26 -14.31
N ASP A 111 -23.27 12.79 -15.45
CA ASP A 111 -24.69 12.89 -15.84
C ASP A 111 -25.60 11.81 -15.25
N ILE A 112 -25.08 10.99 -14.33
CA ILE A 112 -25.85 9.93 -13.68
C ILE A 112 -26.76 10.58 -12.62
N LYS A 113 -28.07 10.66 -12.89
CA LYS A 113 -29.06 11.21 -11.97
C LYS A 113 -29.20 10.42 -10.67
N GLU A 114 -28.95 9.12 -10.70
CA GLU A 114 -29.02 8.23 -9.55
C GLU A 114 -27.65 7.56 -9.35
N LYS A 115 -26.96 7.95 -8.31
CA LYS A 115 -25.66 7.40 -7.95
C LYS A 115 -25.84 6.26 -6.96
N GLU A 116 -25.00 5.26 -7.06
CA GLU A 116 -25.06 4.05 -6.24
C GLU A 116 -24.00 4.11 -5.12
N GLU A 117 -24.36 3.54 -3.97
CA GLU A 117 -23.37 3.27 -2.91
C GLU A 117 -22.72 1.93 -3.15
N PHE A 118 -21.44 1.80 -2.78
CA PHE A 118 -20.68 0.59 -2.98
C PHE A 118 -20.07 0.06 -1.66
N ASN A 119 -19.88 -1.25 -1.60
CA ASN A 119 -19.10 -1.91 -0.57
C ASN A 119 -17.81 -2.40 -1.21
N LEU A 120 -16.66 -1.94 -0.71
CA LEU A 120 -15.33 -2.40 -1.09
C LEU A 120 -14.83 -3.38 -0.05
N TYR A 121 -14.69 -4.63 -0.45
CA TYR A 121 -14.10 -5.69 0.35
C TYR A 121 -12.62 -5.79 0.03
N ILE A 122 -11.78 -5.76 1.05
CA ILE A 122 -10.33 -5.94 0.95
C ILE A 122 -9.98 -7.14 1.82
N THR A 123 -9.64 -8.25 1.19
CA THR A 123 -9.19 -9.46 1.89
C THR A 123 -7.68 -9.54 1.83
N ILE A 124 -7.03 -9.57 2.98
CA ILE A 124 -5.58 -9.72 3.08
C ILE A 124 -5.29 -11.22 3.15
N GLU A 125 -4.63 -11.74 2.10
CA GLU A 125 -4.33 -13.18 1.99
C GLU A 125 -2.98 -13.53 2.61
N SER A 126 -1.99 -12.63 2.49
CA SER A 126 -0.66 -12.84 3.09
C SER A 126 0.07 -11.52 3.32
N ILE A 127 0.90 -11.48 4.36
CA ILE A 127 1.71 -10.32 4.76
C ILE A 127 3.16 -10.74 4.91
N ASP A 128 4.04 -10.04 4.15
CA ASP A 128 5.49 -10.14 4.28
C ASP A 128 6.08 -8.72 4.31
N GLY A 129 6.27 -8.23 5.52
CA GLY A 129 6.71 -6.87 5.80
C GLY A 129 5.53 -5.92 5.92
N ASN A 130 5.20 -5.18 4.86
CA ASN A 130 4.21 -4.13 4.96
C ASN A 130 3.16 -4.16 3.87
N ILE A 131 1.89 -4.28 4.27
CA ILE A 131 0.75 -4.41 3.37
C ILE A 131 0.28 -3.09 2.75
N TYR A 132 0.65 -1.93 3.30
CA TYR A 132 0.10 -0.63 2.90
C TYR A 132 0.40 -0.26 1.46
N GLU A 133 1.62 -0.55 0.97
CA GLU A 133 2.00 -0.27 -0.41
C GLU A 133 1.20 -1.10 -1.42
N VAL A 134 1.02 -2.41 -1.15
CA VAL A 134 0.23 -3.27 -2.05
C VAL A 134 -1.22 -2.85 -2.07
N ILE A 135 -1.80 -2.46 -0.93
CA ILE A 135 -3.17 -1.92 -0.88
C ILE A 135 -3.28 -0.66 -1.73
N ALA A 136 -2.40 0.33 -1.52
CA ALA A 136 -2.45 1.58 -2.27
C ALA A 136 -2.28 1.37 -3.77
N LYS A 137 -1.26 0.61 -4.20
CA LYS A 137 -1.02 0.29 -5.62
C LYS A 137 -2.19 -0.46 -6.25
N SER A 138 -2.78 -1.41 -5.51
CA SER A 138 -3.92 -2.17 -6.00
C SER A 138 -5.16 -1.30 -6.15
N LEU A 139 -5.44 -0.38 -5.21
CA LEU A 139 -6.55 0.56 -5.31
C LEU A 139 -6.38 1.49 -6.51
N ILE A 140 -5.16 2.02 -6.75
CA ILE A 140 -4.86 2.87 -7.91
C ILE A 140 -5.19 2.14 -9.21
N LYS A 141 -4.74 0.89 -9.34
CA LYS A 141 -5.01 0.08 -10.53
C LYS A 141 -6.47 -0.33 -10.62
N PHE A 142 -7.10 -0.68 -9.50
CA PHE A 142 -8.51 -1.10 -9.45
C PHE A 142 -9.46 -0.01 -9.95
N PHE A 143 -9.29 1.23 -9.48
CA PHE A 143 -10.08 2.39 -9.89
C PHE A 143 -9.45 3.15 -11.08
N SER A 144 -8.77 2.42 -11.97
CA SER A 144 -8.30 2.98 -13.24
C SER A 144 -9.39 2.92 -14.31
N LYS A 145 -9.31 3.82 -15.30
CA LYS A 145 -10.25 3.86 -16.44
C LYS A 145 -10.29 2.56 -17.23
N GLU A 146 -9.18 1.82 -17.27
CA GLU A 146 -9.03 0.56 -17.99
C GLU A 146 -10.01 -0.52 -17.53
N ASN A 147 -10.47 -0.46 -16.28
CA ASN A 147 -11.33 -1.48 -15.67
C ASN A 147 -12.83 -1.21 -15.82
N ASN A 148 -13.22 -0.15 -16.54
CA ASN A 148 -14.63 0.21 -16.79
C ASN A 148 -15.51 0.32 -15.52
N ILE A 149 -14.89 0.70 -14.41
CA ILE A 149 -15.60 1.07 -13.18
C ILE A 149 -15.95 2.56 -13.33
N ASN A 150 -17.23 2.93 -13.16
CA ASN A 150 -17.65 4.35 -13.23
C ASN A 150 -17.11 5.23 -12.10
N ILE A 151 -16.15 4.75 -11.35
CA ILE A 151 -15.47 5.42 -10.23
C ILE A 151 -13.99 5.39 -10.50
N ILE A 152 -13.36 6.55 -10.49
CA ILE A 152 -11.91 6.69 -10.74
C ILE A 152 -11.26 7.63 -9.73
N PHE A 153 -9.97 7.55 -9.58
CA PHE A 153 -9.22 8.57 -8.85
C PHE A 153 -9.12 9.87 -9.65
N ASN A 154 -9.44 10.99 -8.98
CA ASN A 154 -9.33 12.34 -9.56
C ASN A 154 -7.89 12.83 -9.71
N LYS A 155 -6.95 12.20 -9.00
CA LYS A 155 -5.52 12.51 -9.02
C LYS A 155 -4.71 11.24 -9.20
N GLN A 156 -3.64 11.35 -9.98
CA GLN A 156 -2.63 10.30 -10.03
C GLN A 156 -1.70 10.42 -8.82
N PHE A 157 -1.43 9.32 -8.18
CA PHE A 157 -0.47 9.27 -7.08
C PHE A 157 0.35 7.98 -7.12
N GLU A 158 1.48 8.03 -6.45
CA GLU A 158 2.35 6.88 -6.21
C GLU A 158 2.44 6.62 -4.72
N SER A 159 2.59 5.37 -4.35
CA SER A 159 2.72 4.97 -2.95
C SER A 159 3.93 4.08 -2.76
N ARG A 160 4.71 4.37 -1.71
CA ARG A 160 5.84 3.56 -1.26
C ARG A 160 5.80 3.36 0.23
N THR A 161 6.05 2.14 0.68
CA THR A 161 6.36 1.90 2.08
C THR A 161 7.85 2.03 2.29
N VAL A 162 8.21 2.80 3.30
CA VAL A 162 9.60 3.13 3.62
C VAL A 162 9.87 2.77 5.07
N CYS A 163 10.95 2.09 5.33
CA CYS A 163 11.49 1.95 6.67
C CYS A 163 12.86 2.62 6.81
N PHE A 164 13.14 3.03 8.03
CA PHE A 164 14.38 3.69 8.42
C PHE A 164 15.05 2.81 9.46
N ILE A 165 16.27 2.39 9.17
CA ILE A 165 17.05 1.51 10.04
C ILE A 165 18.47 2.07 10.16
N ASN A 166 18.89 2.45 11.36
CA ASN A 166 20.24 2.98 11.60
C ASN A 166 20.65 4.10 10.62
N GLY A 167 19.73 5.02 10.30
CA GLY A 167 19.96 6.12 9.37
C GLY A 167 19.86 5.78 7.88
N ASN A 168 19.67 4.52 7.53
CA ASN A 168 19.42 4.09 6.15
C ASN A 168 17.95 4.09 5.80
N ILE A 169 17.65 4.30 4.51
CA ILE A 169 16.30 4.34 3.95
C ILE A 169 16.10 3.11 3.08
N LEU A 170 15.10 2.28 3.39
CA LEU A 170 14.76 1.10 2.61
C LEU A 170 13.32 1.20 2.10
N PHE A 171 13.14 0.95 0.80
CA PHE A 171 11.81 0.86 0.19
C PHE A 171 11.30 -0.58 0.21
N ASP A 172 10.00 -0.75 0.42
CA ASP A 172 9.31 -2.05 0.45
C ASP A 172 10.02 -3.05 1.37
N PRO A 173 10.03 -2.79 2.70
CA PRO A 173 10.74 -3.62 3.66
C PRO A 173 10.15 -5.04 3.73
N LEU A 174 11.05 -6.02 3.91
CA LEU A 174 10.70 -7.38 4.32
C LEU A 174 10.22 -7.38 5.77
N LYS A 175 9.57 -8.47 6.19
CA LYS A 175 9.09 -8.62 7.57
C LYS A 175 10.21 -8.41 8.59
N GLN A 176 11.36 -9.05 8.40
CA GLN A 176 12.52 -8.94 9.29
C GLN A 176 13.08 -7.50 9.34
N GLU A 177 13.11 -6.81 8.20
CA GLU A 177 13.56 -5.41 8.13
C GLU A 177 12.55 -4.48 8.84
N ALA A 178 11.26 -4.75 8.66
CA ALA A 178 10.19 -3.99 9.30
C ALA A 178 10.18 -4.15 10.83
N GLU A 179 10.49 -5.33 11.34
CA GLU A 179 10.58 -5.62 12.77
C GLU A 179 11.76 -4.89 13.45
N LEU A 180 12.85 -4.66 12.71
CA LEU A 180 14.05 -3.97 13.19
C LEU A 180 14.08 -2.48 12.89
N ALA A 181 13.04 -1.95 12.26
CA ALA A 181 13.01 -0.56 11.83
C ALA A 181 12.78 0.41 13.00
N ASP A 182 13.59 1.48 13.06
CA ASP A 182 13.40 2.62 13.96
C ASP A 182 12.07 3.33 13.69
N PHE A 183 11.72 3.42 12.40
CA PHE A 183 10.51 4.08 11.93
C PHE A 183 10.03 3.47 10.61
N ILE A 184 8.71 3.29 10.48
CA ILE A 184 8.07 2.83 9.26
C ILE A 184 6.93 3.77 8.91
N CYS A 185 6.86 4.16 7.64
CA CYS A 185 5.74 4.92 7.11
C CYS A 185 5.40 4.51 5.68
N ASN A 186 4.18 4.82 5.26
CA ASN A 186 3.83 4.83 3.86
C ASN A 186 3.79 6.28 3.36
N ILE A 187 4.44 6.54 2.23
CA ILE A 187 4.47 7.84 1.58
C ILE A 187 3.61 7.76 0.33
N ILE A 188 2.62 8.65 0.24
CA ILE A 188 1.79 8.82 -0.95
C ILE A 188 2.16 10.16 -1.57
N LYS A 189 2.70 10.13 -2.78
CA LYS A 189 3.11 11.31 -3.53
C LYS A 189 2.17 11.55 -4.71
N PHE A 190 1.66 12.78 -4.86
CA PHE A 190 0.80 13.15 -5.98
C PHE A 190 1.66 13.53 -7.20
N LYS A 191 1.41 12.89 -8.36
CA LYS A 191 2.24 13.08 -9.57
C LYS A 191 2.18 14.50 -10.16
N ASN A 192 1.05 15.18 -9.99
CA ASN A 192 0.82 16.52 -10.54
C ASN A 192 1.13 17.66 -9.57
N ASP A 193 1.65 17.34 -8.39
CA ASP A 193 1.92 18.31 -7.33
C ASP A 193 3.17 17.86 -6.57
N ASN A 194 4.33 18.12 -7.18
CA ASN A 194 5.64 17.63 -6.73
C ASN A 194 5.99 17.97 -5.28
N ASN A 195 5.27 18.92 -4.67
CA ASN A 195 5.51 19.32 -3.30
C ASN A 195 4.50 18.73 -2.32
N LYS A 196 3.47 18.02 -2.79
CA LYS A 196 2.46 17.42 -1.90
C LYS A 196 2.64 15.92 -1.78
N PHE A 197 2.83 15.51 -0.55
CA PHE A 197 2.79 14.10 -0.16
C PHE A 197 2.01 13.94 1.14
N ILE A 198 1.47 12.74 1.32
CA ILE A 198 0.85 12.31 2.57
C ILE A 198 1.76 11.28 3.20
N LEU A 199 2.10 11.48 4.47
CA LEU A 199 2.84 10.52 5.26
C LEU A 199 1.88 9.81 6.20
N TYR A 200 1.79 8.49 6.07
CA TYR A 200 1.04 7.65 6.98
C TYR A 200 1.99 6.87 7.88
N LYS A 201 2.04 7.24 9.16
CA LYS A 201 2.87 6.55 10.15
C LYS A 201 2.32 5.16 10.44
N ILE A 202 3.17 4.14 10.30
CA ILE A 202 2.84 2.75 10.58
C ILE A 202 3.37 2.34 11.94
N GLY A 203 4.64 2.63 12.21
CA GLY A 203 5.31 2.26 13.45
C GLY A 203 6.55 3.08 13.76
N GLY A 204 7.09 2.92 14.96
CA GLY A 204 8.33 3.55 15.40
C GLY A 204 8.25 5.05 15.69
N LEU A 205 9.39 5.67 15.92
CA LEU A 205 9.55 7.11 16.17
C LEU A 205 10.45 7.73 15.10
N CYS A 206 9.93 8.71 14.37
CA CYS A 206 10.74 9.47 13.43
C CYS A 206 11.52 10.55 14.19
N THR A 207 12.84 10.42 14.22
CA THR A 207 13.74 11.39 14.85
C THR A 207 14.38 12.35 13.86
N ASN A 208 14.29 12.07 12.55
CA ASN A 208 14.98 12.84 11.52
C ASN A 208 14.11 13.11 10.28
N LEU A 209 13.56 14.32 10.20
CA LEU A 209 12.74 14.75 9.05
C LEU A 209 13.52 14.85 7.73
N LYS A 210 14.86 14.98 7.77
CA LYS A 210 15.68 15.00 6.55
C LYS A 210 15.61 13.68 5.81
N LEU A 211 15.61 12.56 6.52
CA LEU A 211 15.48 11.23 5.93
C LEU A 211 14.12 11.05 5.21
N ILE A 212 13.04 11.60 5.76
CA ILE A 212 11.73 11.56 5.08
C ILE A 212 11.77 12.36 3.77
N LYS A 213 12.38 13.55 3.78
CA LYS A 213 12.53 14.36 2.57
C LYS A 213 13.38 13.64 1.52
N GLU A 214 14.47 13.01 1.95
CA GLU A 214 15.31 12.20 1.07
C GLU A 214 14.52 11.03 0.46
N ALA A 215 13.77 10.29 1.27
CA ALA A 215 12.92 9.21 0.77
C ALA A 215 11.93 9.71 -0.30
N VAL A 216 11.29 10.88 -0.10
CA VAL A 216 10.39 11.49 -1.09
C VAL A 216 11.13 11.83 -2.39
N LEU A 217 12.36 12.34 -2.31
CA LEU A 217 13.17 12.65 -3.50
C LEU A 217 13.58 11.37 -4.25
N GLN A 218 13.92 10.30 -3.53
CA GLN A 218 14.27 9.01 -4.14
C GLN A 218 13.10 8.33 -4.85
N MET A 219 11.84 8.67 -4.50
CA MET A 219 10.66 8.19 -5.24
C MET A 219 10.60 8.72 -6.68
N ASP A 220 11.23 9.86 -6.98
CA ASP A 220 11.25 10.43 -8.33
C ASP A 220 12.28 9.79 -9.25
N ASN A 221 13.29 9.14 -8.66
CA ASN A 221 14.42 8.57 -9.38
C ASN A 221 14.24 7.07 -9.72
N ASN A 222 13.16 6.46 -9.27
CA ASN A 222 12.81 5.05 -9.45
C ASN A 222 11.45 4.88 -10.13
#